data_cafd7faf28f2e9252f2223560c24624a
#
_entry.id   cafd7faf28f2e9252f2223560c24624a
#
_cell.length_a   1.000
_cell.length_b   1.000
_cell.length_c   1.000
_cell.angle_alpha   90.00
_cell.angle_beta   90.00
_cell.angle_gamma   90.00
#
_symmetry.space_group_name_H-M   'P 1'
#
loop_
_entity.id
_entity.type
_entity.pdbx_description
1 polymer ?
#
loop_
_entity_poly.entity_id
_entity_poly.type
_entity_poly.pdbx_seq_one_letter_code
_entity_poly.pdbx_strand_id
1 'polypeptide(L)'
;KAVDLFHAVEAGKIKAIWIMATNPVVSLPDADQVKRALEKCELVVVSDICVDTDTTAYADILLPALGWGEKDGTVTNSERRISRQRAFLPAPGEAKADWWAMSQVAKKLGFKGFDFNNAVDIFNEHAALSAQDNADIEAREQTDTFRYFNLKGLMNLSTAEYDALQPVQWPVWDKKQDAKAVHQLFCKGQFSHKNAKAKLIPTVAINPVHAISEDYPLILNTGRIRDQWHTMTRTGLSPNLTSHRAEPFCEIHPSDALKFGVRDQGLVEVRSK
;
A
#
# COMPACT_ATOMS: atom_id res chain seq x y z
N LYS A 1 9.83 -9.20 7.48
CA LYS A 1 8.61 -8.73 6.82
C LYS A 1 7.77 -7.95 7.82
N ALA A 2 6.53 -7.49 7.50
CA ALA A 2 5.83 -6.53 8.36
C ALA A 2 5.67 -6.99 9.82
N VAL A 3 5.18 -8.20 10.06
CA VAL A 3 5.05 -8.74 11.42
C VAL A 3 6.41 -8.87 12.11
N ASP A 4 7.41 -9.42 11.39
CA ASP A 4 8.77 -9.59 11.92
C ASP A 4 9.43 -8.24 12.27
N LEU A 5 9.06 -7.16 11.57
CA LEU A 5 9.53 -5.81 11.86
C LEU A 5 9.13 -5.38 13.28
N PHE A 6 7.84 -5.50 13.61
CA PHE A 6 7.35 -5.11 14.94
C PHE A 6 7.88 -6.01 16.06
N HIS A 7 8.09 -7.30 15.80
CA HIS A 7 8.81 -8.16 16.74
C HIS A 7 10.27 -7.69 16.95
N ALA A 8 10.94 -7.23 15.89
CA ALA A 8 12.31 -6.72 16.02
C ALA A 8 12.34 -5.38 16.77
N VAL A 9 11.32 -4.52 16.60
CA VAL A 9 11.16 -3.29 17.39
C VAL A 9 10.96 -3.63 18.87
N GLU A 10 10.02 -4.54 19.19
CA GLU A 10 9.75 -4.95 20.58
C GLU A 10 10.98 -5.58 21.26
N ALA A 11 11.79 -6.31 20.49
CA ALA A 11 13.05 -6.90 20.96
C ALA A 11 14.22 -5.89 21.06
N GLY A 12 14.00 -4.59 20.78
CA GLY A 12 15.01 -3.54 20.84
C GLY A 12 16.09 -3.61 19.75
N LYS A 13 15.87 -4.44 18.71
CA LYS A 13 16.79 -4.53 17.55
C LYS A 13 16.64 -3.35 16.59
N ILE A 14 15.45 -2.73 16.56
CA ILE A 14 15.14 -1.54 15.80
C ILE A 14 14.79 -0.45 16.81
N LYS A 15 15.52 0.66 16.74
CA LYS A 15 15.43 1.75 17.71
C LYS A 15 14.64 2.94 17.23
N ALA A 16 14.45 3.04 15.91
CA ALA A 16 13.66 4.09 15.29
C ALA A 16 12.80 3.51 14.19
N ILE A 17 11.55 3.95 14.10
CA ILE A 17 10.61 3.56 13.05
C ILE A 17 9.92 4.80 12.49
N TRP A 18 9.79 4.86 11.17
CA TRP A 18 8.99 5.87 10.49
C TRP A 18 7.83 5.20 9.76
N ILE A 19 6.63 5.47 10.20
CA ILE A 19 5.38 4.92 9.69
C ILE A 19 4.73 5.96 8.77
N MET A 20 4.43 5.58 7.54
CA MET A 20 3.83 6.47 6.55
C MET A 20 2.55 5.88 5.98
N ALA A 21 1.48 6.66 5.97
CA ALA A 21 0.21 6.39 5.29
C ALA A 21 -0.42 5.01 5.61
N THR A 22 -0.14 4.47 6.80
CA THR A 22 -0.71 3.20 7.28
C THR A 22 -0.98 3.25 8.77
N ASN A 23 -1.93 2.43 9.24
CA ASN A 23 -2.33 2.36 10.65
C ASN A 23 -2.07 0.94 11.19
N PRO A 24 -0.80 0.58 11.48
CA PRO A 24 -0.40 -0.78 11.87
C PRO A 24 -1.05 -1.26 13.17
N VAL A 25 -1.35 -0.38 14.11
CA VAL A 25 -2.04 -0.74 15.37
C VAL A 25 -3.42 -1.37 15.10
N VAL A 26 -4.08 -1.01 13.99
CA VAL A 26 -5.37 -1.59 13.60
C VAL A 26 -5.20 -2.69 12.54
N SER A 27 -4.28 -2.52 11.60
CA SER A 27 -4.21 -3.37 10.39
C SER A 27 -3.34 -4.61 10.53
N LEU A 28 -2.46 -4.68 11.52
CA LEU A 28 -1.62 -5.86 11.75
C LEU A 28 -2.31 -6.86 12.70
N PRO A 29 -2.00 -8.15 12.57
CA PRO A 29 -2.40 -9.13 13.56
C PRO A 29 -1.68 -8.87 14.90
N ASP A 30 -2.28 -9.28 16.01
CA ASP A 30 -1.78 -9.06 17.37
C ASP A 30 -1.52 -7.57 17.66
N ALA A 31 -2.59 -6.77 17.65
CA ALA A 31 -2.53 -5.32 17.89
C ALA A 31 -1.82 -4.95 19.18
N ASP A 32 -1.96 -5.76 20.24
CA ASP A 32 -1.32 -5.50 21.53
C ASP A 32 0.21 -5.69 21.46
N GLN A 33 0.68 -6.62 20.65
CA GLN A 33 2.12 -6.75 20.36
C GLN A 33 2.65 -5.52 19.61
N VAL A 34 1.89 -5.00 18.64
CA VAL A 34 2.27 -3.78 17.90
C VAL A 34 2.34 -2.58 18.83
N LYS A 35 1.36 -2.40 19.72
CA LYS A 35 1.36 -1.34 20.75
C LYS A 35 2.60 -1.42 21.63
N ARG A 36 2.86 -2.61 22.23
CA ARG A 36 4.07 -2.82 23.06
C ARG A 36 5.38 -2.53 22.32
N ALA A 37 5.42 -2.88 21.02
CA ALA A 37 6.58 -2.58 20.19
C ALA A 37 6.80 -1.06 20.03
N LEU A 38 5.74 -0.31 19.75
CA LEU A 38 5.79 1.14 19.61
C LEU A 38 6.12 1.83 20.94
N GLU A 39 5.55 1.39 22.06
CA GLU A 39 5.85 1.91 23.40
C GLU A 39 7.34 1.72 23.80
N LYS A 40 7.97 0.64 23.32
CA LYS A 40 9.39 0.37 23.60
C LYS A 40 10.36 1.02 22.61
N CYS A 41 9.87 1.47 21.48
CA CYS A 41 10.71 2.09 20.45
C CYS A 41 11.28 3.42 20.93
N GLU A 42 12.59 3.64 20.74
CA GLU A 42 13.24 4.89 21.18
C GLU A 42 12.78 6.11 20.38
N LEU A 43 12.32 5.93 19.13
CA LEU A 43 11.81 7.00 18.27
C LEU A 43 10.75 6.45 17.32
N VAL A 44 9.54 6.96 17.42
CA VAL A 44 8.42 6.69 16.53
C VAL A 44 8.03 7.96 15.79
N VAL A 45 8.24 7.95 14.47
CA VAL A 45 7.79 9.03 13.58
C VAL A 45 6.59 8.53 12.78
N VAL A 46 5.52 9.32 12.74
CA VAL A 46 4.33 8.99 11.94
C VAL A 46 4.04 10.12 10.96
N SER A 47 3.89 9.78 9.69
CA SER A 47 3.38 10.67 8.65
C SER A 47 1.97 10.23 8.27
N ASP A 48 0.97 11.05 8.57
CA ASP A 48 -0.42 10.74 8.25
C ASP A 48 -1.20 12.02 7.90
N ILE A 49 -2.31 11.83 7.19
CA ILE A 49 -3.28 12.90 6.89
C ILE A 49 -4.26 13.13 8.04
N CYS A 50 -4.35 12.21 8.99
CA CYS A 50 -5.19 12.29 10.17
C CYS A 50 -4.32 12.37 11.42
N VAL A 51 -4.64 13.32 12.29
CA VAL A 51 -3.90 13.54 13.53
C VAL A 51 -4.27 12.54 14.62
N ASP A 52 -5.47 12.02 14.57
CA ASP A 52 -6.03 11.12 15.59
C ASP A 52 -6.29 9.74 14.97
N THR A 53 -5.35 8.84 15.14
CA THR A 53 -5.46 7.42 14.78
C THR A 53 -4.84 6.57 15.89
N ASP A 54 -5.19 5.27 15.92
CA ASP A 54 -4.60 4.36 16.90
C ASP A 54 -3.07 4.31 16.84
N THR A 55 -2.47 4.53 15.67
CA THR A 55 -1.02 4.54 15.51
C THR A 55 -0.40 5.88 15.87
N THR A 56 -1.04 7.01 15.56
CA THR A 56 -0.51 8.33 15.88
C THR A 56 -0.43 8.59 17.38
N ALA A 57 -1.22 7.89 18.17
CA ALA A 57 -1.17 7.95 19.64
C ALA A 57 0.20 7.51 20.22
N TYR A 58 1.01 6.78 19.45
CA TYR A 58 2.35 6.32 19.86
C TYR A 58 3.49 7.14 19.21
N ALA A 59 3.17 8.21 18.48
CA ALA A 59 4.18 9.00 17.78
C ALA A 59 4.91 9.96 18.71
N ASP A 60 6.25 9.93 18.71
CA ASP A 60 7.08 11.00 19.28
C ASP A 60 7.09 12.22 18.38
N ILE A 61 7.05 11.99 17.05
CA ILE A 61 7.00 13.04 16.03
C ILE A 61 5.87 12.73 15.06
N LEU A 62 4.94 13.67 14.92
CA LEU A 62 3.86 13.60 13.93
C LEU A 62 4.13 14.60 12.81
N LEU A 63 4.19 14.09 11.59
CA LEU A 63 4.41 14.88 10.37
C LEU A 63 3.12 14.90 9.55
N PRO A 64 2.43 16.06 9.46
CA PRO A 64 1.19 16.15 8.69
C PRO A 64 1.48 15.97 7.20
N ALA A 65 0.78 15.03 6.57
CA ALA A 65 0.92 14.66 5.17
C ALA A 65 -0.24 15.20 4.32
N LEU A 66 0.04 15.44 3.04
CA LEU A 66 -0.98 15.87 2.07
C LEU A 66 -1.94 14.72 1.75
N GLY A 67 -3.23 15.02 1.71
CA GLY A 67 -4.27 14.14 1.23
C GLY A 67 -4.30 14.01 -0.30
N TRP A 68 -5.21 13.19 -0.81
CA TRP A 68 -5.27 12.87 -2.24
C TRP A 68 -5.45 14.11 -3.14
N GLY A 69 -6.35 15.02 -2.78
CA GLY A 69 -6.66 16.23 -3.56
C GLY A 69 -5.65 17.36 -3.40
N GLU A 70 -4.70 17.24 -2.51
CA GLU A 70 -3.76 18.27 -2.07
C GLU A 70 -2.36 18.08 -2.65
N LYS A 71 -2.08 16.92 -3.27
CA LYS A 71 -0.75 16.57 -3.76
C LYS A 71 -0.71 16.34 -5.26
N ASP A 72 0.44 16.63 -5.83
CA ASP A 72 0.78 16.40 -7.23
C ASP A 72 1.64 15.16 -7.39
N GLY A 73 1.44 14.42 -8.50
CA GLY A 73 2.19 13.22 -8.76
C GLY A 73 1.61 12.37 -9.89
N THR A 74 1.88 11.09 -9.83
CA THR A 74 1.27 10.08 -10.69
C THR A 74 0.75 8.91 -9.86
N VAL A 75 -0.25 8.24 -10.38
CA VAL A 75 -0.83 7.04 -9.79
C VAL A 75 -0.91 5.94 -10.83
N THR A 76 -0.78 4.70 -10.39
CA THR A 76 -0.87 3.53 -11.26
C THR A 76 -2.03 2.66 -10.80
N ASN A 77 -2.91 2.27 -11.72
CA ASN A 77 -4.01 1.36 -11.44
C ASN A 77 -3.62 -0.11 -11.67
N SER A 78 -4.55 -1.03 -11.40
CA SER A 78 -4.32 -2.47 -11.54
C SER A 78 -4.11 -2.96 -12.98
N GLU A 79 -4.52 -2.17 -13.99
CA GLU A 79 -4.21 -2.45 -15.41
C GLU A 79 -2.85 -1.88 -15.85
N ARG A 80 -2.03 -1.40 -14.93
CA ARG A 80 -0.71 -0.81 -15.20
C ARG A 80 -0.78 0.56 -15.92
N ARG A 81 -1.88 1.27 -15.79
CA ARG A 81 -2.05 2.59 -16.39
C ARG A 81 -1.60 3.65 -15.41
N ILE A 82 -0.60 4.43 -15.80
CA ILE A 82 -0.11 5.59 -15.07
C ILE A 82 -0.94 6.80 -15.49
N SER A 83 -1.46 7.53 -14.52
CA SER A 83 -2.23 8.76 -14.73
C SER A 83 -1.69 9.88 -13.86
N ARG A 84 -1.78 11.10 -14.36
CA ARG A 84 -1.44 12.30 -13.57
C ARG A 84 -2.45 12.47 -12.43
N GLN A 85 -1.93 12.66 -11.23
CA GLN A 85 -2.66 13.18 -10.09
C GLN A 85 -2.30 14.66 -9.95
N ARG A 86 -3.29 15.53 -9.99
CA ARG A 86 -3.11 16.98 -9.85
C ARG A 86 -3.74 17.46 -8.57
N ALA A 87 -3.03 18.29 -7.81
CA ALA A 87 -3.63 18.98 -6.68
C ALA A 87 -4.74 19.92 -7.16
N PHE A 88 -5.89 19.85 -6.52
CA PHE A 88 -7.05 20.72 -6.74
C PHE A 88 -7.55 21.37 -5.44
N LEU A 89 -6.92 21.01 -4.32
CA LEU A 89 -7.13 21.62 -3.01
C LEU A 89 -5.80 22.21 -2.51
N PRO A 90 -5.84 23.31 -1.74
CA PRO A 90 -4.66 23.84 -1.07
C PRO A 90 -4.18 22.88 0.02
N ALA A 91 -2.88 22.90 0.28
CA ALA A 91 -2.31 22.18 1.42
C ALA A 91 -2.86 22.74 2.74
N PRO A 92 -3.41 21.90 3.65
CA PRO A 92 -3.89 22.36 4.94
C PRO A 92 -2.71 22.57 5.91
N GLY A 93 -2.73 23.69 6.64
CA GLY A 93 -1.77 23.97 7.70
C GLY A 93 -0.31 23.78 7.28
N GLU A 94 0.42 22.95 8.02
CA GLU A 94 1.83 22.63 7.75
C GLU A 94 2.06 21.35 6.93
N ALA A 95 0.99 20.74 6.42
CA ALA A 95 1.06 19.49 5.68
C ALA A 95 2.00 19.59 4.47
N LYS A 96 2.81 18.56 4.28
CA LYS A 96 3.77 18.44 3.17
C LYS A 96 3.61 17.11 2.46
N ALA A 97 4.07 17.04 1.21
CA ALA A 97 4.15 15.79 0.49
C ALA A 97 5.14 14.83 1.18
N ASP A 98 4.82 13.54 1.20
CA ASP A 98 5.68 12.52 1.83
C ASP A 98 7.11 12.53 1.27
N TRP A 99 7.24 12.69 -0.06
CA TRP A 99 8.55 12.77 -0.71
C TRP A 99 9.38 13.96 -0.24
N TRP A 100 8.75 15.09 0.07
CA TRP A 100 9.43 16.28 0.57
C TRP A 100 10.01 16.01 1.96
N ALA A 101 9.20 15.42 2.86
CA ALA A 101 9.65 15.08 4.21
C ALA A 101 10.84 14.09 4.17
N MET A 102 10.74 13.03 3.36
CA MET A 102 11.84 12.08 3.16
C MET A 102 13.10 12.76 2.63
N SER A 103 12.95 13.64 1.63
CA SER A 103 14.09 14.36 1.05
C SER A 103 14.77 15.28 2.06
N GLN A 104 14.00 15.98 2.90
CA GLN A 104 14.59 16.84 3.95
C GLN A 104 15.37 16.03 4.98
N VAL A 105 14.84 14.88 5.41
CA VAL A 105 15.53 14.00 6.35
C VAL A 105 16.80 13.43 5.72
N ALA A 106 16.72 12.94 4.47
CA ALA A 106 17.87 12.41 3.75
C ALA A 106 19.01 13.43 3.62
N LYS A 107 18.69 14.68 3.26
CA LYS A 107 19.65 15.78 3.19
C LYS A 107 20.30 16.06 4.55
N LYS A 108 19.52 16.08 5.63
CA LYS A 108 20.03 16.30 6.99
C LYS A 108 20.95 15.16 7.46
N LEU A 109 20.72 13.95 6.97
CA LEU A 109 21.60 12.79 7.20
C LEU A 109 22.83 12.78 6.29
N GLY A 110 22.99 13.76 5.39
CA GLY A 110 24.14 13.88 4.50
C GLY A 110 24.07 13.04 3.21
N PHE A 111 22.90 12.45 2.91
CA PHE A 111 22.71 11.73 1.65
C PHE A 111 22.62 12.69 0.46
N LYS A 112 23.24 12.30 -0.65
CA LYS A 112 23.16 13.01 -1.93
C LYS A 112 22.01 12.44 -2.79
N GLY A 113 21.56 13.23 -3.80
CA GLY A 113 20.54 12.76 -4.76
C GLY A 113 19.10 13.00 -4.31
N PHE A 114 18.88 13.81 -3.26
CA PHE A 114 17.55 14.16 -2.76
C PHE A 114 17.18 15.63 -3.00
N ASP A 115 17.75 16.23 -4.06
CA ASP A 115 17.55 17.65 -4.40
C ASP A 115 16.34 17.87 -5.30
N PHE A 116 15.26 17.14 -5.05
CA PHE A 116 14.02 17.26 -5.79
C PHE A 116 13.32 18.58 -5.45
N ASN A 117 12.82 19.26 -6.48
CA ASN A 117 12.07 20.51 -6.36
C ASN A 117 10.57 20.31 -6.58
N ASN A 118 10.20 19.27 -7.31
CA ASN A 118 8.81 19.01 -7.70
C ASN A 118 8.61 17.52 -8.04
N ALA A 119 7.37 17.14 -8.33
CA ALA A 119 6.99 15.77 -8.64
C ALA A 119 7.58 15.26 -9.97
N VAL A 120 7.90 16.15 -10.93
CA VAL A 120 8.49 15.73 -12.22
C VAL A 120 9.94 15.27 -12.04
N ASP A 121 10.70 15.87 -11.13
CA ASP A 121 12.07 15.43 -10.83
C ASP A 121 12.06 13.98 -10.34
N ILE A 122 11.16 13.66 -9.42
CA ILE A 122 10.98 12.31 -8.87
C ILE A 122 10.48 11.33 -9.94
N PHE A 123 9.52 11.76 -10.77
CA PHE A 123 9.02 10.92 -11.86
C PHE A 123 10.11 10.59 -12.88
N ASN A 124 10.95 11.55 -13.24
CA ASN A 124 12.07 11.34 -14.15
C ASN A 124 13.10 10.36 -13.57
N GLU A 125 13.43 10.47 -12.28
CA GLU A 125 14.29 9.48 -11.62
C GLU A 125 13.62 8.10 -11.59
N HIS A 126 12.35 8.01 -11.23
CA HIS A 126 11.60 6.76 -11.25
C HIS A 126 11.60 6.11 -12.64
N ALA A 127 11.41 6.91 -13.71
CA ALA A 127 11.47 6.42 -15.07
C ALA A 127 12.88 5.91 -15.42
N ALA A 128 13.92 6.66 -15.05
CA ALA A 128 15.31 6.25 -15.27
C ALA A 128 15.66 4.95 -14.53
N LEU A 129 15.28 4.83 -13.25
CA LEU A 129 15.51 3.62 -12.45
C LEU A 129 14.76 2.40 -13.01
N SER A 130 13.57 2.59 -13.58
CA SER A 130 12.84 1.48 -14.23
C SER A 130 13.56 0.94 -15.46
N ALA A 131 14.35 1.78 -16.14
CA ALA A 131 15.13 1.43 -17.32
C ALA A 131 16.56 0.96 -16.99
N GLN A 132 17.07 1.30 -15.82
CA GLN A 132 18.42 0.95 -15.40
C GLN A 132 18.59 -0.56 -15.33
N ASP A 133 19.66 -1.09 -15.95
CA ASP A 133 19.95 -2.52 -16.01
C ASP A 133 18.75 -3.38 -16.49
N ASN A 134 17.87 -2.79 -17.27
CA ASN A 134 16.72 -3.45 -17.86
C ASN A 134 16.98 -3.67 -19.36
N ALA A 135 17.07 -4.92 -19.76
CA ALA A 135 17.30 -5.27 -21.16
C ALA A 135 16.14 -4.79 -22.04
N ASP A 136 16.47 -4.46 -23.30
CA ASP A 136 15.45 -4.20 -24.30
C ASP A 136 14.63 -5.47 -24.58
N ILE A 137 13.42 -5.30 -25.07
CA ILE A 137 12.48 -6.41 -25.27
C ILE A 137 13.01 -7.45 -26.26
N GLU A 138 13.82 -7.03 -27.22
CA GLU A 138 14.47 -7.88 -28.20
C GLU A 138 15.56 -8.76 -27.57
N ALA A 139 16.20 -8.29 -26.51
CA ALA A 139 17.27 -9.01 -25.82
C ALA A 139 16.78 -9.89 -24.65
N ARG A 140 15.48 -9.91 -24.37
CA ARG A 140 14.90 -10.57 -23.18
C ARG A 140 15.24 -12.06 -23.04
N GLU A 141 15.41 -12.76 -24.15
CA GLU A 141 15.72 -14.21 -24.16
C GLU A 141 17.20 -14.50 -23.86
N GLN A 142 18.05 -13.46 -23.94
CA GLN A 142 19.49 -13.55 -23.78
C GLN A 142 19.98 -13.10 -22.42
N THR A 143 19.09 -12.58 -21.56
CA THR A 143 19.46 -11.98 -20.28
C THR A 143 18.43 -12.24 -19.19
N ASP A 144 18.90 -12.30 -17.94
CA ASP A 144 18.06 -12.39 -16.73
C ASP A 144 17.58 -11.04 -16.22
N THR A 145 18.04 -9.94 -16.83
CA THR A 145 17.77 -8.57 -16.35
C THR A 145 16.51 -7.98 -16.97
N PHE A 146 15.83 -8.71 -17.88
CA PHE A 146 14.61 -8.22 -18.49
C PHE A 146 13.45 -8.09 -17.49
N ARG A 147 12.87 -6.91 -17.42
CA ARG A 147 11.67 -6.60 -16.65
C ARG A 147 10.63 -5.90 -17.53
N TYR A 148 9.37 -6.33 -17.45
CA TYR A 148 8.28 -5.64 -18.17
C TYR A 148 8.01 -4.23 -17.65
N PHE A 149 8.25 -3.95 -16.36
CA PHE A 149 8.15 -2.60 -15.85
C PHE A 149 9.29 -1.75 -16.39
N ASN A 150 8.99 -0.90 -17.36
CA ASN A 150 9.94 -0.03 -18.03
C ASN A 150 9.23 1.25 -18.49
N LEU A 151 9.79 2.38 -18.12
CA LEU A 151 9.30 3.72 -18.44
C LEU A 151 10.36 4.52 -19.24
N LYS A 152 11.26 3.84 -19.93
CA LYS A 152 12.37 4.46 -20.72
C LYS A 152 11.86 5.58 -21.63
N GLY A 153 10.71 5.37 -22.28
CA GLY A 153 10.09 6.36 -23.15
C GLY A 153 9.53 7.60 -22.44
N LEU A 154 9.46 7.58 -21.12
CA LEU A 154 8.97 8.71 -20.28
C LEU A 154 10.11 9.39 -19.50
N MET A 155 11.37 9.07 -19.77
CA MET A 155 12.51 9.72 -19.14
C MET A 155 12.67 11.16 -19.63
N ASN A 156 13.19 12.01 -18.74
CA ASN A 156 13.55 13.40 -19.04
C ASN A 156 12.37 14.25 -19.57
N LEU A 157 11.18 14.03 -19.02
CA LEU A 157 10.06 14.91 -19.32
C LEU A 157 10.32 16.31 -18.73
N SER A 158 10.08 17.34 -19.53
CA SER A 158 9.94 18.70 -19.02
C SER A 158 8.70 18.83 -18.15
N THR A 159 8.60 19.88 -17.33
CA THR A 159 7.39 20.14 -16.53
C THR A 159 6.14 20.22 -17.42
N ALA A 160 6.23 20.87 -18.58
CA ALA A 160 5.11 20.99 -19.50
C ALA A 160 4.69 19.64 -20.09
N GLU A 161 5.65 18.78 -20.47
CA GLU A 161 5.34 17.43 -20.96
C GLU A 161 4.73 16.55 -19.86
N TYR A 162 5.25 16.66 -18.63
CA TYR A 162 4.71 15.94 -17.48
C TYR A 162 3.29 16.40 -17.17
N ASP A 163 3.00 17.70 -17.20
CA ASP A 163 1.66 18.23 -16.98
C ASP A 163 0.68 17.83 -18.08
N ALA A 164 1.15 17.68 -19.30
CA ALA A 164 0.36 17.23 -20.44
C ALA A 164 0.27 15.69 -20.55
N LEU A 165 0.95 14.94 -19.68
CA LEU A 165 1.01 13.48 -19.75
C LEU A 165 -0.39 12.88 -19.71
N GLN A 166 -0.75 12.19 -20.79
CA GLN A 166 -1.99 11.43 -20.89
C GLN A 166 -1.84 10.09 -20.15
N PRO A 167 -2.94 9.49 -19.68
CA PRO A 167 -2.89 8.16 -19.10
C PRO A 167 -2.23 7.17 -20.03
N VAL A 168 -1.14 6.54 -19.59
CA VAL A 168 -0.32 5.63 -20.40
C VAL A 168 -0.14 4.29 -19.68
N GLN A 169 -0.27 3.19 -20.43
CA GLN A 169 -0.04 1.85 -19.88
C GLN A 169 1.42 1.44 -20.08
N TRP A 170 2.10 1.06 -19.01
CA TRP A 170 3.45 0.53 -19.14
C TRP A 170 3.45 -0.93 -19.64
N PRO A 171 4.50 -1.43 -20.32
CA PRO A 171 5.78 -0.78 -20.56
C PRO A 171 5.72 0.34 -21.61
N VAL A 172 6.58 1.36 -21.43
CA VAL A 172 6.77 2.45 -22.39
C VAL A 172 8.23 2.48 -22.81
N TRP A 173 8.52 1.83 -23.93
CA TRP A 173 9.89 1.64 -24.43
C TRP A 173 10.42 2.86 -25.18
N ASP A 174 9.55 3.58 -25.87
CA ASP A 174 9.89 4.71 -26.73
C ASP A 174 8.96 5.90 -26.45
N LYS A 175 9.52 7.11 -26.53
CA LYS A 175 8.78 8.38 -26.39
C LYS A 175 7.67 8.54 -27.44
N LYS A 176 7.81 7.90 -28.60
CA LYS A 176 6.83 7.94 -29.69
C LYS A 176 5.71 6.90 -29.55
N GLN A 177 5.77 6.07 -28.53
CA GLN A 177 4.75 5.06 -28.29
C GLN A 177 3.39 5.73 -28.09
N ASP A 178 2.36 5.21 -28.79
CA ASP A 178 1.00 5.72 -28.63
C ASP A 178 0.51 5.49 -27.16
N ALA A 179 0.17 6.58 -26.48
CA ALA A 179 -0.34 6.52 -25.11
C ALA A 179 -1.65 5.74 -25.00
N LYS A 180 -2.42 5.61 -26.09
CA LYS A 180 -3.66 4.83 -26.14
C LYS A 180 -3.41 3.34 -26.42
N ALA A 181 -2.19 2.95 -26.76
CA ALA A 181 -1.87 1.55 -27.01
C ALA A 181 -2.11 0.72 -25.74
N VAL A 182 -2.77 -0.42 -25.92
CA VAL A 182 -3.00 -1.41 -24.86
C VAL A 182 -1.99 -2.53 -25.03
N HIS A 183 -1.14 -2.72 -24.04
CA HIS A 183 -0.14 -3.77 -24.04
C HIS A 183 -0.63 -4.96 -23.22
N GLN A 184 -1.08 -6.01 -23.90
CA GLN A 184 -1.39 -7.27 -23.25
C GLN A 184 -0.08 -8.03 -22.99
N LEU A 185 0.30 -8.15 -21.71
CA LEU A 185 1.47 -8.96 -21.33
C LEU A 185 1.17 -10.45 -21.49
N PHE A 186 2.22 -11.19 -21.81
CA PHE A 186 2.18 -12.67 -21.90
C PHE A 186 1.24 -13.24 -22.99
N CYS A 187 0.72 -12.42 -23.89
CA CYS A 187 -0.23 -12.84 -24.93
C CYS A 187 0.34 -13.90 -25.90
N LYS A 188 1.66 -14.02 -26.00
CA LYS A 188 2.36 -15.05 -26.78
C LYS A 188 2.83 -16.23 -25.93
N GLY A 189 2.34 -16.35 -24.70
CA GLY A 189 2.75 -17.40 -23.76
C GLY A 189 4.20 -17.29 -23.27
N GLN A 190 4.82 -16.13 -23.41
CA GLN A 190 6.20 -15.89 -22.98
C GLN A 190 6.19 -15.11 -21.66
N PHE A 191 6.84 -15.66 -20.64
CA PHE A 191 6.91 -15.13 -19.28
C PHE A 191 8.31 -14.61 -18.97
N SER A 192 8.45 -13.82 -17.89
CA SER A 192 9.71 -13.21 -17.45
C SER A 192 10.65 -14.21 -16.76
N HIS A 193 10.85 -15.38 -17.34
CA HIS A 193 11.79 -16.40 -16.89
C HIS A 193 12.79 -16.71 -18.02
N LYS A 194 13.99 -17.15 -17.69
CA LYS A 194 15.02 -17.56 -18.68
C LYS A 194 14.47 -18.45 -19.78
N ASN A 195 13.64 -19.41 -19.43
CA ASN A 195 13.04 -20.35 -20.37
C ASN A 195 11.74 -19.81 -21.00
N ALA A 196 11.40 -18.56 -20.79
CA ALA A 196 10.18 -17.90 -21.22
C ALA A 196 8.86 -18.61 -20.83
N LYS A 197 8.88 -19.63 -20.01
CA LYS A 197 7.71 -20.43 -19.61
C LYS A 197 7.13 -19.94 -18.29
N ALA A 198 5.83 -20.17 -18.09
CA ALA A 198 5.19 -19.97 -16.80
C ALA A 198 5.79 -20.90 -15.74
N LYS A 199 6.03 -20.37 -14.54
CA LYS A 199 6.41 -21.16 -13.38
C LYS A 199 5.14 -21.67 -12.70
N LEU A 200 4.84 -22.95 -12.91
CA LEU A 200 3.74 -23.62 -12.24
C LEU A 200 4.21 -24.06 -10.85
N ILE A 201 3.67 -23.43 -9.82
CA ILE A 201 3.99 -23.75 -8.43
C ILE A 201 2.89 -24.68 -7.90
N PRO A 202 3.19 -25.96 -7.61
CA PRO A 202 2.21 -26.83 -7.00
C PRO A 202 1.88 -26.30 -5.59
N THR A 203 0.59 -26.12 -5.33
CA THR A 203 0.11 -25.74 -4.02
C THR A 203 -0.66 -26.89 -3.42
N VAL A 204 -0.38 -27.21 -2.17
CA VAL A 204 -1.16 -28.17 -1.37
C VAL A 204 -2.06 -27.38 -0.42
N ALA A 205 -3.25 -27.90 -0.19
CA ALA A 205 -4.12 -27.35 0.83
C ALA A 205 -3.46 -27.50 2.20
N ILE A 206 -3.28 -26.39 2.88
CA ILE A 206 -2.74 -26.37 4.24
C ILE A 206 -3.91 -26.16 5.19
N ASN A 207 -4.04 -27.01 6.18
CA ASN A 207 -5.05 -26.82 7.22
C ASN A 207 -4.75 -25.54 8.01
N PRO A 208 -5.80 -24.86 8.55
CA PRO A 208 -5.61 -23.73 9.44
C PRO A 208 -4.68 -24.08 10.59
N VAL A 209 -3.80 -23.16 10.96
CA VAL A 209 -2.90 -23.32 12.12
C VAL A 209 -3.68 -23.58 13.40
N HIS A 210 -4.83 -22.93 13.52
CA HIS A 210 -5.78 -23.13 14.60
C HIS A 210 -6.97 -23.93 14.08
N ALA A 211 -6.92 -25.24 14.27
CA ALA A 211 -8.05 -26.11 13.95
C ALA A 211 -9.20 -25.86 14.93
N ILE A 212 -10.42 -26.16 14.47
CA ILE A 212 -11.60 -26.19 15.35
C ILE A 212 -11.39 -27.23 16.46
N SER A 213 -11.96 -26.98 17.63
CA SER A 213 -11.95 -27.86 18.78
C SER A 213 -13.32 -27.88 19.45
N GLU A 214 -13.50 -28.67 20.50
CA GLU A 214 -14.75 -28.66 21.26
C GLU A 214 -15.00 -27.31 21.92
N ASP A 215 -13.94 -26.65 22.41
CA ASP A 215 -14.03 -25.31 23.03
C ASP A 215 -14.21 -24.18 21.99
N TYR A 216 -13.66 -24.37 20.79
CA TYR A 216 -13.72 -23.40 19.69
C TYR A 216 -14.22 -24.06 18.41
N PRO A 217 -15.53 -24.37 18.33
CA PRO A 217 -16.08 -25.19 17.27
C PRO A 217 -16.39 -24.46 15.97
N LEU A 218 -16.22 -23.14 15.94
CA LEU A 218 -16.48 -22.29 14.77
C LEU A 218 -15.19 -21.70 14.19
N ILE A 219 -15.22 -21.44 12.88
CA ILE A 219 -14.16 -20.71 12.19
C ILE A 219 -14.59 -19.25 12.10
N LEU A 220 -13.78 -18.35 12.68
CA LEU A 220 -13.97 -16.91 12.50
C LEU A 220 -13.41 -16.46 11.16
N ASN A 221 -14.28 -15.93 10.33
CA ASN A 221 -13.91 -15.31 9.06
C ASN A 221 -14.26 -13.83 9.11
N THR A 222 -13.25 -12.97 9.01
CA THR A 222 -13.43 -11.53 9.01
C THR A 222 -13.70 -11.03 7.61
N GLY A 223 -14.70 -10.18 7.45
CA GLY A 223 -15.10 -9.55 6.19
C GLY A 223 -14.92 -8.04 6.22
N ARG A 224 -15.11 -7.42 5.06
CA ARG A 224 -15.12 -5.96 4.90
C ARG A 224 -16.52 -5.47 4.57
N ILE A 225 -16.83 -4.27 5.06
CA ILE A 225 -18.02 -3.55 4.65
C ILE A 225 -17.73 -2.89 3.30
N ARG A 226 -18.65 -3.05 2.34
CA ARG A 226 -18.50 -2.58 0.94
C ARG A 226 -18.08 -1.12 0.83
N ASP A 227 -18.68 -0.26 1.64
CA ASP A 227 -18.54 1.19 1.51
C ASP A 227 -17.42 1.77 2.37
N GLN A 228 -16.69 0.94 3.12
CA GLN A 228 -15.61 1.34 3.98
C GLN A 228 -14.24 0.92 3.44
N TRP A 229 -13.24 1.75 3.66
CA TRP A 229 -11.87 1.52 3.21
C TRP A 229 -10.94 1.22 4.38
N HIS A 230 -10.37 0.02 4.38
CA HIS A 230 -9.41 -0.47 5.39
C HIS A 230 -9.87 -0.21 6.84
N THR A 231 -9.13 0.62 7.58
CA THR A 231 -9.36 0.92 9.00
C THR A 231 -10.41 2.02 9.24
N MET A 232 -11.10 2.45 8.19
CA MET A 232 -12.13 3.50 8.23
C MET A 232 -11.61 4.91 8.62
N THR A 233 -10.31 5.12 8.75
CA THR A 233 -9.71 6.39 9.19
C THR A 233 -10.22 7.59 8.38
N ARG A 234 -10.50 7.39 7.09
CA ARG A 234 -11.04 8.43 6.18
C ARG A 234 -12.51 8.24 5.89
N THR A 235 -12.89 7.04 5.47
CA THR A 235 -14.28 6.76 5.02
C THR A 235 -15.27 6.81 6.16
N GLY A 236 -14.85 6.51 7.38
CA GLY A 236 -15.68 6.63 8.59
C GLY A 236 -16.10 8.08 8.91
N LEU A 237 -15.38 9.08 8.37
CA LEU A 237 -15.75 10.50 8.51
C LEU A 237 -16.88 10.92 7.57
N SER A 238 -17.28 10.07 6.62
CA SER A 238 -18.36 10.36 5.68
C SER A 238 -19.67 9.69 6.10
N PRO A 239 -20.69 10.45 6.55
CA PRO A 239 -21.97 9.87 6.97
C PRO A 239 -22.66 9.03 5.89
N ASN A 240 -22.50 9.41 4.62
CA ASN A 240 -23.09 8.66 3.50
C ASN A 240 -22.50 7.25 3.34
N LEU A 241 -21.23 7.06 3.68
CA LEU A 241 -20.57 5.74 3.58
C LEU A 241 -20.90 4.84 4.78
N THR A 242 -21.39 5.39 5.88
CA THR A 242 -21.81 4.63 7.06
C THR A 242 -23.30 4.24 7.00
N SER A 243 -24.08 4.85 6.10
CA SER A 243 -25.53 4.63 6.03
C SER A 243 -25.93 3.20 5.62
N HIS A 244 -25.10 2.49 4.86
CA HIS A 244 -25.39 1.12 4.42
C HIS A 244 -25.28 0.10 5.56
N ARG A 245 -24.26 0.22 6.40
CA ARG A 245 -24.01 -0.60 7.58
C ARG A 245 -23.34 0.28 8.63
N ALA A 246 -24.11 0.74 9.58
CA ALA A 246 -23.63 1.66 10.62
C ALA A 246 -22.87 0.97 11.74
N GLU A 247 -23.14 -0.31 11.97
CA GLU A 247 -22.64 -1.07 13.12
C GLU A 247 -21.94 -2.36 12.66
N PRO A 248 -20.94 -2.84 13.42
CA PRO A 248 -20.39 -4.17 13.23
C PRO A 248 -21.48 -5.24 13.35
N PHE A 249 -21.36 -6.30 12.57
CA PHE A 249 -22.31 -7.41 12.62
C PHE A 249 -21.60 -8.76 12.49
N CYS A 250 -22.24 -9.80 13.01
CA CYS A 250 -21.80 -11.19 12.91
C CYS A 250 -22.84 -11.98 12.13
N GLU A 251 -22.41 -12.66 11.09
CA GLU A 251 -23.24 -13.60 10.32
C GLU A 251 -22.93 -15.03 10.79
N ILE A 252 -23.95 -15.77 11.16
CA ILE A 252 -23.85 -17.15 11.62
C ILE A 252 -24.92 -17.99 10.92
N HIS A 253 -24.59 -19.24 10.62
CA HIS A 253 -25.57 -20.15 10.02
C HIS A 253 -26.74 -20.41 11.00
N PRO A 254 -28.00 -20.45 10.54
CA PRO A 254 -29.16 -20.61 11.43
C PRO A 254 -29.09 -21.82 12.36
N SER A 255 -28.57 -22.96 11.90
CA SER A 255 -28.42 -24.16 12.73
C SER A 255 -27.40 -23.95 13.87
N ASP A 256 -26.33 -23.20 13.62
CA ASP A 256 -25.33 -22.87 14.63
C ASP A 256 -25.88 -21.82 15.60
N ALA A 257 -26.63 -20.84 15.09
CA ALA A 257 -27.33 -19.87 15.91
C ALA A 257 -28.24 -20.56 16.95
N LEU A 258 -29.03 -21.54 16.51
CA LEU A 258 -29.88 -22.35 17.39
C LEU A 258 -29.05 -23.13 18.42
N LYS A 259 -27.97 -23.77 17.97
CA LYS A 259 -27.06 -24.56 18.82
C LYS A 259 -26.43 -23.73 19.94
N PHE A 260 -26.04 -22.49 19.63
CA PHE A 260 -25.36 -21.58 20.56
C PHE A 260 -26.30 -20.57 21.24
N GLY A 261 -27.60 -20.68 21.03
CA GLY A 261 -28.60 -19.80 21.63
C GLY A 261 -28.54 -18.35 21.15
N VAL A 262 -27.97 -18.12 19.95
CA VAL A 262 -27.86 -16.80 19.34
C VAL A 262 -29.20 -16.44 18.67
N ARG A 263 -29.69 -15.22 18.95
CA ARG A 263 -30.92 -14.69 18.35
C ARG A 263 -30.58 -13.70 17.24
N ASP A 264 -31.38 -13.67 16.18
CA ASP A 264 -31.28 -12.65 15.16
C ASP A 264 -31.43 -11.24 15.76
N GLN A 265 -30.59 -10.32 15.30
CA GLN A 265 -30.47 -8.95 15.82
C GLN A 265 -30.10 -8.84 17.31
N GLY A 266 -29.67 -9.92 17.93
CA GLY A 266 -29.13 -9.91 19.27
C GLY A 266 -27.64 -9.54 19.32
N LEU A 267 -27.18 -9.08 20.47
CA LEU A 267 -25.75 -8.90 20.72
C LEU A 267 -25.07 -10.26 20.94
N VAL A 268 -23.93 -10.45 20.33
CA VAL A 268 -23.11 -11.66 20.47
C VAL A 268 -21.69 -11.29 20.93
N GLU A 269 -21.11 -12.16 21.72
CA GLU A 269 -19.71 -12.09 22.10
C GLU A 269 -18.93 -13.13 21.30
N VAL A 270 -17.89 -12.69 20.59
CA VAL A 270 -16.98 -13.57 19.87
C VAL A 270 -15.69 -13.73 20.68
N ARG A 271 -15.35 -14.98 21.00
CA ARG A 271 -14.14 -15.33 21.78
C ARG A 271 -13.20 -16.19 20.97
N SER A 272 -11.91 -15.92 21.08
CA SER A 272 -10.82 -16.77 20.59
C SER A 272 -9.92 -17.21 21.74
N LYS A 273 -8.95 -18.08 21.41
CA LYS A 273 -7.87 -18.42 22.36
C LYS A 273 -7.10 -17.19 22.78
#